data_257782e44ea0d635513dd7a960633ef5
#
_entry.id   257782e44ea0d635513dd7a960633ef5
#
_cell.length_a   1.000
_cell.length_b   1.000
_cell.length_c   1.000
_cell.angle_alpha   90.00
_cell.angle_beta   90.00
_cell.angle_gamma   90.00
#
_symmetry.space_group_name_H-M   'P 1'
#
loop_
_entity.id
_entity.type
_entity.pdbx_description
1 polymer ?
#
loop_
_entity_poly.entity_id
_entity_poly.type
_entity_poly.pdbx_seq_one_letter_code
_entity_poly.pdbx_strand_id
1 'polypeptide(L)'
;MLKRKIDKYLEEWKASVDKKPLIVKGARNREYIGAVKWLANAGIINICYCLQTPSLPLKGNYDAKLYKVYYRDTGLLIASLDEEAQEDLRANRNFGTYKGAIFENIVADMLAKQGYGLYYYRSESPSLEMDFFVRDAQSLIPVEVKAKDNATASLNRLISSDKEKYDDIQYGIKLCNKNIGFNGKFYTFPYFLTFLLRRFLKR
;
A
#
# COMPACT_ATOMS: atom_id res chain seq x y z
N MET A 1 -19.69 11.84 -26.06
CA MET A 1 -18.79 11.65 -24.92
C MET A 1 -18.15 12.99 -24.59
N LEU A 2 -18.40 13.53 -23.41
CA LEU A 2 -17.86 14.85 -23.01
C LEU A 2 -16.33 14.73 -22.81
N LYS A 3 -15.55 15.38 -23.68
CA LYS A 3 -14.10 15.49 -23.53
C LYS A 3 -13.80 16.34 -22.30
N ARG A 4 -13.06 15.77 -21.34
CA ARG A 4 -12.61 16.51 -20.15
C ARG A 4 -11.32 17.26 -20.50
N LYS A 5 -11.04 18.38 -19.79
CA LYS A 5 -9.78 19.13 -19.97
C LYS A 5 -8.53 18.24 -19.82
N ILE A 6 -8.58 17.26 -18.90
CA ILE A 6 -7.49 16.32 -18.67
C ILE A 6 -7.27 15.34 -19.83
N ASP A 7 -8.31 15.00 -20.59
CA ASP A 7 -8.20 14.05 -21.70
C ASP A 7 -7.21 14.55 -22.76
N LYS A 8 -7.20 15.86 -23.01
CA LYS A 8 -6.24 16.51 -23.93
C LYS A 8 -4.79 16.32 -23.45
N TYR A 9 -4.53 16.58 -22.16
CA TYR A 9 -3.19 16.42 -21.58
C TYR A 9 -2.74 14.96 -21.57
N LEU A 10 -3.67 14.02 -21.34
CA LEU A 10 -3.38 12.59 -21.38
C LEU A 10 -3.11 12.09 -22.79
N GLU A 11 -3.82 12.61 -23.82
CA GLU A 11 -3.56 12.30 -25.22
C GLU A 11 -2.21 12.88 -25.65
N GLU A 12 -1.89 14.12 -25.27
CA GLU A 12 -0.60 14.77 -25.51
C GLU A 12 0.56 13.99 -24.84
N TRP A 13 0.38 13.60 -23.58
CA TRP A 13 1.36 12.77 -22.86
C TRP A 13 1.54 11.39 -23.51
N LYS A 14 0.44 10.76 -23.95
CA LYS A 14 0.49 9.46 -24.66
C LYS A 14 1.23 9.56 -25.98
N ALA A 15 1.12 10.68 -26.67
CA ALA A 15 1.77 10.95 -27.96
C ALA A 15 3.22 11.44 -27.82
N SER A 16 3.65 11.88 -26.62
CA SER A 16 5.00 12.36 -26.37
C SER A 16 6.06 11.26 -26.52
N VAL A 17 7.15 11.59 -27.19
CA VAL A 17 8.31 10.70 -27.36
C VAL A 17 9.06 10.56 -26.02
N ASP A 18 9.17 11.66 -25.26
CA ASP A 18 9.75 11.72 -23.91
C ASP A 18 8.66 11.56 -22.85
N LYS A 19 8.22 10.34 -22.61
CA LYS A 19 7.18 10.04 -21.60
C LYS A 19 7.72 10.16 -20.19
N LYS A 20 7.65 11.36 -19.63
CA LYS A 20 7.85 11.54 -18.19
C LYS A 20 6.65 10.96 -17.41
N PRO A 21 6.87 10.38 -16.23
CA PRO A 21 5.78 9.91 -15.39
C PRO A 21 4.76 11.02 -15.12
N LEU A 22 3.48 10.71 -15.32
CA LEU A 22 2.40 11.66 -15.05
C LEU A 22 2.14 11.72 -13.54
N ILE A 23 2.51 12.83 -12.91
CA ILE A 23 2.18 13.08 -11.50
C ILE A 23 0.98 14.00 -11.44
N VAL A 24 -0.14 13.49 -10.92
CA VAL A 24 -1.32 14.31 -10.63
C VAL A 24 -1.18 14.87 -9.22
N LYS A 25 -0.67 16.12 -9.10
CA LYS A 25 -0.55 16.84 -7.83
C LYS A 25 -1.78 17.72 -7.58
N GLY A 26 -2.22 17.81 -6.33
CA GLY A 26 -3.20 18.78 -5.86
C GLY A 26 -4.65 18.52 -6.29
N ALA A 27 -4.98 17.32 -6.68
CA ALA A 27 -6.35 16.94 -6.99
C ALA A 27 -7.25 17.06 -5.77
N ARG A 28 -8.20 17.99 -5.77
CA ARG A 28 -9.34 17.93 -4.84
C ARG A 28 -10.14 16.68 -5.15
N ASN A 29 -10.37 15.83 -4.15
CA ASN A 29 -10.93 14.48 -4.27
C ASN A 29 -12.16 14.36 -5.22
N ARG A 30 -13.00 15.40 -5.31
CA ARG A 30 -14.22 15.38 -6.14
C ARG A 30 -13.98 15.50 -7.65
N GLU A 31 -12.95 16.24 -8.08
CA GLU A 31 -12.74 16.52 -9.51
C GLU A 31 -11.95 15.39 -10.21
N TYR A 32 -11.19 14.59 -9.47
CA TYR A 32 -10.20 13.66 -10.04
C TYR A 32 -10.43 12.18 -9.68
N ILE A 33 -11.51 11.84 -8.95
CA ILE A 33 -11.88 10.43 -8.68
C ILE A 33 -11.94 9.61 -10.00
N GLY A 34 -12.44 10.24 -11.08
CA GLY A 34 -12.47 9.61 -12.39
C GLY A 34 -11.09 9.33 -12.98
N ALA A 35 -10.12 10.24 -12.79
CA ALA A 35 -8.75 10.08 -13.29
C ALA A 35 -7.99 8.98 -12.53
N VAL A 36 -8.12 8.93 -11.20
CA VAL A 36 -7.49 7.88 -10.38
C VAL A 36 -8.05 6.50 -10.75
N LYS A 37 -9.37 6.37 -10.89
CA LYS A 37 -9.99 5.12 -11.35
C LYS A 37 -9.55 4.75 -12.77
N TRP A 38 -9.38 5.73 -13.65
CA TRP A 38 -8.90 5.49 -15.00
C TRP A 38 -7.46 4.95 -14.99
N LEU A 39 -6.56 5.56 -14.21
CA LEU A 39 -5.19 5.07 -14.03
C LEU A 39 -5.13 3.65 -13.45
N ALA A 40 -6.00 3.36 -12.48
CA ALA A 40 -6.12 2.01 -11.91
C ALA A 40 -6.61 0.99 -12.96
N ASN A 41 -7.64 1.35 -13.74
CA ASN A 41 -8.15 0.50 -14.82
C ASN A 41 -7.13 0.32 -15.95
N ALA A 42 -6.32 1.34 -16.23
CA ALA A 42 -5.20 1.26 -17.17
C ALA A 42 -4.03 0.40 -16.65
N GLY A 43 -4.10 -0.05 -15.40
CA GLY A 43 -3.06 -0.89 -14.80
C GLY A 43 -1.78 -0.14 -14.43
N ILE A 44 -1.85 1.18 -14.25
CA ILE A 44 -0.69 2.02 -13.89
C ILE A 44 -0.52 2.08 -12.38
N ILE A 45 -1.63 2.11 -11.64
CA ILE A 45 -1.66 2.22 -10.18
C ILE A 45 -2.56 1.17 -9.54
N ASN A 46 -2.31 0.90 -8.27
CA ASN A 46 -3.19 0.20 -7.34
C ASN A 46 -3.77 1.20 -6.35
N ILE A 47 -5.06 1.12 -6.07
CA ILE A 47 -5.73 1.95 -5.06
C ILE A 47 -5.84 1.13 -3.78
N CYS A 48 -5.38 1.71 -2.67
CA CYS A 48 -5.49 1.15 -1.33
C CYS A 48 -6.45 2.02 -0.51
N TYR A 49 -7.61 1.48 -0.14
CA TYR A 49 -8.65 2.23 0.54
C TYR A 49 -8.47 2.21 2.06
N CYS A 50 -8.85 3.31 2.72
CA CYS A 50 -8.85 3.38 4.17
C CYS A 50 -10.06 2.62 4.75
N LEU A 51 -9.81 1.67 5.65
CA LEU A 51 -10.89 1.05 6.42
C LEU A 51 -11.47 2.04 7.42
N GLN A 52 -12.78 2.00 7.62
CA GLN A 52 -13.45 2.75 8.68
C GLN A 52 -13.14 2.13 10.05
N THR A 53 -13.14 0.81 10.10
CA THR A 53 -12.73 0.01 11.25
C THR A 53 -11.92 -1.19 10.78
N PRO A 54 -10.90 -1.65 11.52
CA PRO A 54 -10.14 -2.84 11.16
C PRO A 54 -10.91 -4.13 11.52
N SER A 55 -11.97 -4.39 10.76
CA SER A 55 -12.88 -5.54 10.93
C SER A 55 -13.34 -6.10 9.59
N LEU A 56 -13.90 -7.30 9.61
CA LEU A 56 -14.54 -7.93 8.45
C LEU A 56 -16.02 -7.47 8.33
N PRO A 57 -16.60 -7.43 7.14
CA PRO A 57 -15.99 -7.70 5.83
C PRO A 57 -15.23 -6.48 5.29
N LEU A 58 -14.10 -6.69 4.64
CA LEU A 58 -13.30 -5.60 4.05
C LEU A 58 -14.07 -4.79 2.99
N LYS A 59 -14.83 -5.50 2.13
CA LYS A 59 -15.73 -4.84 1.17
C LYS A 59 -16.95 -4.28 1.90
N GLY A 60 -17.18 -2.99 1.75
CA GLY A 60 -18.26 -2.27 2.42
C GLY A 60 -17.85 -1.59 3.72
N ASN A 61 -16.64 -1.87 4.24
CA ASN A 61 -16.10 -1.28 5.46
C ASN A 61 -14.92 -0.34 5.16
N TYR A 62 -14.96 0.38 4.06
CA TYR A 62 -13.93 1.35 3.70
C TYR A 62 -14.54 2.68 3.27
N ASP A 63 -13.78 3.77 3.45
CA ASP A 63 -14.14 5.07 2.90
C ASP A 63 -13.57 5.20 1.47
N ALA A 64 -14.45 5.29 0.49
CA ALA A 64 -14.07 5.46 -0.90
C ALA A 64 -13.40 6.81 -1.22
N LYS A 65 -13.46 7.78 -0.28
CA LYS A 65 -12.84 9.10 -0.41
C LYS A 65 -11.42 9.16 0.16
N LEU A 66 -11.08 8.20 1.02
CA LEU A 66 -9.77 8.11 1.66
C LEU A 66 -9.00 6.93 1.09
N TYR A 67 -7.93 7.21 0.38
CA TYR A 67 -7.11 6.17 -0.24
C TYR A 67 -5.66 6.61 -0.38
N LYS A 68 -4.78 5.62 -0.40
CA LYS A 68 -3.40 5.70 -0.85
C LYS A 68 -3.31 5.16 -2.28
N VAL A 69 -2.30 5.59 -3.01
CA VAL A 69 -2.04 5.15 -4.39
C VAL A 69 -0.63 4.59 -4.47
N TYR A 70 -0.51 3.39 -5.04
CA TYR A 70 0.76 2.73 -5.29
C TYR A 70 0.93 2.47 -6.79
N TYR A 71 2.14 2.64 -7.30
CA TYR A 71 2.44 2.26 -8.67
C TYR A 71 2.47 0.74 -8.82
N ARG A 72 1.96 0.21 -9.93
CA ARG A 72 2.04 -1.22 -10.27
C ARG A 72 3.43 -1.62 -10.78
N ASP A 73 4.28 -0.64 -11.03
CA ASP A 73 5.68 -0.79 -11.37
C ASP A 73 6.50 0.15 -10.48
N THR A 74 7.40 -0.42 -9.70
CA THR A 74 8.27 0.37 -8.81
C THR A 74 9.25 1.24 -9.62
N GLY A 75 9.58 0.87 -10.86
CA GLY A 75 10.34 1.71 -11.76
C GLY A 75 9.61 3.02 -12.09
N LEU A 76 8.28 2.98 -12.25
CA LEU A 76 7.48 4.20 -12.42
C LEU A 76 7.50 5.07 -11.16
N LEU A 77 7.46 4.48 -9.97
CA LEU A 77 7.62 5.23 -8.73
C LEU A 77 8.97 5.95 -8.70
N ILE A 78 10.06 5.25 -8.98
CA ILE A 78 11.41 5.84 -8.98
C ILE A 78 11.54 6.91 -10.07
N ALA A 79 11.03 6.65 -11.27
CA ALA A 79 11.05 7.61 -12.38
C ALA A 79 10.19 8.86 -12.11
N SER A 80 9.25 8.81 -11.17
CA SER A 80 8.44 9.96 -10.76
C SER A 80 9.14 10.89 -9.76
N LEU A 81 10.28 10.48 -9.20
CA LEU A 81 11.09 11.29 -8.32
C LEU A 81 11.87 12.34 -9.13
N ASP A 82 12.29 13.42 -8.47
CA ASP A 82 13.22 14.38 -9.06
C ASP A 82 14.59 13.74 -9.37
N GLU A 83 15.39 14.44 -10.17
CA GLU A 83 16.66 13.91 -10.66
C GLU A 83 17.65 13.66 -9.51
N GLU A 84 17.70 14.55 -8.53
CA GLU A 84 18.54 14.45 -7.34
C GLU A 84 18.19 13.21 -6.51
N ALA A 85 16.89 12.93 -6.31
CA ALA A 85 16.45 11.74 -5.59
C ALA A 85 16.78 10.45 -6.35
N GLN A 86 16.66 10.47 -7.70
CA GLN A 86 17.05 9.33 -8.52
C GLN A 86 18.56 9.09 -8.45
N GLU A 87 19.39 10.15 -8.46
CA GLU A 87 20.83 10.03 -8.28
C GLU A 87 21.20 9.51 -6.90
N ASP A 88 20.55 9.98 -5.84
CA ASP A 88 20.74 9.48 -4.48
C ASP A 88 20.49 7.97 -4.41
N LEU A 89 19.40 7.51 -5.06
CA LEU A 89 19.10 6.08 -5.12
C LEU A 89 20.14 5.28 -5.90
N ARG A 90 20.60 5.77 -7.07
CA ARG A 90 21.66 5.12 -7.87
C ARG A 90 22.97 5.04 -7.11
N ALA A 91 23.32 6.11 -6.40
CA ALA A 91 24.55 6.19 -5.60
C ALA A 91 24.43 5.52 -4.23
N ASN A 92 23.27 4.93 -3.90
CA ASN A 92 22.94 4.37 -2.58
C ASN A 92 23.13 5.39 -1.43
N ARG A 93 22.91 6.67 -1.74
CA ARG A 93 22.92 7.78 -0.77
C ARG A 93 21.47 8.04 -0.32
N ASN A 94 21.30 8.51 0.91
CA ASN A 94 19.99 8.88 1.50
C ASN A 94 18.89 7.82 1.32
N PHE A 95 19.26 6.59 0.95
CA PHE A 95 18.32 5.51 0.67
C PHE A 95 17.36 5.26 1.83
N GLY A 96 17.79 5.55 3.06
CA GLY A 96 16.95 5.44 4.25
C GLY A 96 15.67 6.28 4.20
N THR A 97 15.70 7.44 3.52
CA THR A 97 14.55 8.36 3.37
C THR A 97 13.50 7.79 2.42
N TYR A 98 13.92 7.19 1.31
CA TYR A 98 13.00 6.68 0.28
C TYR A 98 12.58 5.23 0.53
N LYS A 99 13.36 4.49 1.29
CA LYS A 99 13.25 3.05 1.49
C LYS A 99 11.87 2.62 1.97
N GLY A 100 11.28 3.36 2.91
CA GLY A 100 9.94 3.06 3.42
C GLY A 100 8.89 3.02 2.32
N ALA A 101 8.80 4.11 1.55
CA ALA A 101 7.83 4.24 0.46
C ALA A 101 8.06 3.22 -0.66
N ILE A 102 9.31 2.93 -1.01
CA ILE A 102 9.66 1.94 -2.04
C ILE A 102 9.23 0.53 -1.61
N PHE A 103 9.53 0.11 -0.37
CA PHE A 103 9.13 -1.21 0.11
C PHE A 103 7.62 -1.34 0.28
N GLU A 104 6.95 -0.28 0.75
CA GLU A 104 5.48 -0.26 0.83
C GLU A 104 4.85 -0.41 -0.56
N ASN A 105 5.39 0.28 -1.57
CA ASN A 105 4.94 0.14 -2.97
C ASN A 105 5.16 -1.28 -3.52
N ILE A 106 6.34 -1.88 -3.27
CA ILE A 106 6.64 -3.26 -3.70
C ILE A 106 5.66 -4.24 -3.06
N VAL A 107 5.41 -4.11 -1.78
CA VAL A 107 4.46 -4.97 -1.06
C VAL A 107 3.04 -4.79 -1.58
N ALA A 108 2.59 -3.54 -1.80
CA ALA A 108 1.29 -3.24 -2.39
C ALA A 108 1.09 -3.94 -3.73
N ASP A 109 2.08 -3.85 -4.63
CA ASP A 109 2.02 -4.48 -5.94
C ASP A 109 2.02 -6.02 -5.84
N MET A 110 2.85 -6.59 -4.97
CA MET A 110 2.86 -8.04 -4.74
C MET A 110 1.54 -8.56 -4.18
N LEU A 111 0.90 -7.84 -3.25
CA LEU A 111 -0.42 -8.20 -2.72
C LEU A 111 -1.51 -8.10 -3.81
N ALA A 112 -1.50 -7.02 -4.59
CA ALA A 112 -2.45 -6.83 -5.68
C ALA A 112 -2.31 -7.93 -6.75
N LYS A 113 -1.09 -8.32 -7.12
CA LYS A 113 -0.82 -9.44 -8.07
C LYS A 113 -1.31 -10.79 -7.56
N GLN A 114 -1.41 -10.98 -6.25
CA GLN A 114 -2.03 -12.17 -5.65
C GLN A 114 -3.56 -12.11 -5.60
N GLY A 115 -4.16 -11.00 -6.07
CA GLY A 115 -5.61 -10.80 -6.10
C GLY A 115 -6.21 -10.30 -4.79
N TYR A 116 -5.40 -9.75 -3.89
CA TYR A 116 -5.91 -9.04 -2.72
C TYR A 116 -6.43 -7.65 -3.13
N GLY A 117 -7.59 -7.26 -2.59
CA GLY A 117 -7.96 -5.85 -2.49
C GLY A 117 -7.03 -5.18 -1.47
N LEU A 118 -6.55 -3.98 -1.78
CA LEU A 118 -5.65 -3.27 -0.88
C LEU A 118 -6.46 -2.39 0.07
N TYR A 119 -6.20 -2.55 1.36
CA TYR A 119 -6.81 -1.77 2.43
C TYR A 119 -5.75 -1.40 3.46
N TYR A 120 -5.83 -0.18 3.98
CA TYR A 120 -5.04 0.30 5.11
C TYR A 120 -5.98 0.83 6.20
N TYR A 121 -5.44 1.12 7.37
CA TYR A 121 -6.22 1.75 8.43
C TYR A 121 -5.43 2.89 9.06
N ARG A 122 -6.12 3.97 9.37
CA ARG A 122 -5.56 5.09 10.11
C ARG A 122 -6.60 5.63 11.09
N SER A 123 -6.18 5.81 12.34
CA SER A 123 -6.94 6.50 13.39
C SER A 123 -6.12 7.67 13.93
N GLU A 124 -6.79 8.78 14.20
CA GLU A 124 -6.13 9.96 14.77
C GLU A 124 -6.00 9.85 16.29
N SER A 125 -6.99 9.25 16.96
CA SER A 125 -7.00 9.13 18.42
C SER A 125 -7.49 7.75 18.86
N PRO A 126 -6.62 6.91 19.44
CA PRO A 126 -5.17 7.07 19.52
C PRO A 126 -4.51 6.92 18.14
N SER A 127 -3.40 7.61 17.89
CA SER A 127 -2.70 7.51 16.62
C SER A 127 -2.29 6.08 16.34
N LEU A 128 -2.87 5.53 15.29
CA LEU A 128 -2.66 4.15 14.84
C LEU A 128 -2.71 4.14 13.31
N GLU A 129 -1.65 3.63 12.70
CA GLU A 129 -1.61 3.41 11.26
C GLU A 129 -1.14 1.99 10.99
N MET A 130 -1.83 1.31 10.05
CA MET A 130 -1.49 -0.02 9.57
C MET A 130 -1.44 -0.01 8.06
N ASP A 131 -0.33 -0.50 7.49
CA ASP A 131 -0.03 -0.35 6.07
C ASP A 131 -0.99 -1.14 5.19
N PHE A 132 -1.23 -2.42 5.52
CA PHE A 132 -2.15 -3.27 4.76
C PHE A 132 -2.93 -4.22 5.65
N PHE A 133 -4.03 -4.74 5.07
CA PHE A 133 -4.79 -5.86 5.62
C PHE A 133 -5.00 -6.92 4.56
N VAL A 134 -4.77 -8.16 4.95
CA VAL A 134 -5.15 -9.36 4.21
C VAL A 134 -6.07 -10.21 5.07
N ARG A 135 -6.64 -11.25 4.52
CA ARG A 135 -7.47 -12.18 5.30
C ARG A 135 -7.17 -13.63 4.93
N ASP A 136 -7.32 -14.50 5.90
CA ASP A 136 -7.54 -15.93 5.69
C ASP A 136 -9.05 -16.27 5.75
N ALA A 137 -9.40 -17.53 6.01
CA ALA A 137 -10.79 -17.95 6.08
C ALA A 137 -11.54 -17.36 7.29
N GLN A 138 -10.86 -17.10 8.40
CA GLN A 138 -11.45 -16.80 9.71
C GLN A 138 -11.03 -15.42 10.25
N SER A 139 -9.84 -14.94 9.87
CA SER A 139 -9.22 -13.78 10.52
C SER A 139 -8.88 -12.66 9.55
N LEU A 140 -8.94 -11.45 10.07
CA LEU A 140 -8.35 -10.27 9.46
C LEU A 140 -6.90 -10.14 9.95
N ILE A 141 -5.96 -10.01 9.03
CA ILE A 141 -4.53 -10.06 9.32
C ILE A 141 -3.91 -8.71 8.95
N PRO A 142 -3.53 -7.89 9.95
CA PRO A 142 -2.77 -6.66 9.71
C PRO A 142 -1.36 -7.00 9.22
N VAL A 143 -0.90 -6.26 8.22
CA VAL A 143 0.43 -6.39 7.62
C VAL A 143 1.15 -5.06 7.75
N GLU A 144 2.26 -5.06 8.46
CA GLU A 144 3.12 -3.89 8.65
C GLU A 144 4.42 -4.04 7.88
N VAL A 145 4.78 -3.00 7.12
CA VAL A 145 6.00 -2.94 6.30
C VAL A 145 7.02 -2.05 6.99
N LYS A 146 8.18 -2.59 7.31
CA LYS A 146 9.25 -1.84 7.99
C LYS A 146 10.54 -1.88 7.17
N ALA A 147 11.04 -0.72 6.77
CA ALA A 147 12.31 -0.60 6.04
C ALA A 147 13.53 -1.16 6.81
N LYS A 148 13.44 -1.20 8.13
CA LYS A 148 14.42 -1.80 9.04
C LYS A 148 13.66 -2.63 10.08
N ASP A 149 14.39 -3.36 10.93
CA ASP A 149 13.78 -4.08 12.05
C ASP A 149 13.44 -3.11 13.21
N ASN A 150 12.55 -2.18 12.93
CA ASN A 150 12.06 -1.23 13.91
C ASN A 150 10.89 -1.81 14.71
N ALA A 151 10.58 -1.15 15.84
CA ALA A 151 9.43 -1.50 16.65
C ALA A 151 8.13 -1.44 15.84
N THR A 152 7.22 -2.36 16.12
CA THR A 152 5.92 -2.54 15.48
C THR A 152 4.80 -2.14 16.44
N ALA A 153 4.83 -0.89 16.91
CA ALA A 153 3.88 -0.42 17.94
C ALA A 153 2.41 -0.53 17.47
N SER A 154 2.13 -0.15 16.23
CA SER A 154 0.78 -0.23 15.65
C SER A 154 0.30 -1.67 15.55
N LEU A 155 1.14 -2.58 15.04
CA LEU A 155 0.83 -4.00 14.92
C LEU A 155 0.58 -4.64 16.29
N ASN A 156 1.47 -4.38 17.27
CA ASN A 156 1.31 -4.86 18.65
C ASN A 156 0.02 -4.33 19.27
N ARG A 157 -0.32 -3.07 19.04
CA ARG A 157 -1.55 -2.47 19.55
C ARG A 157 -2.79 -3.15 18.97
N LEU A 158 -2.86 -3.38 17.65
CA LEU A 158 -4.00 -4.06 17.02
C LEU A 158 -4.20 -5.47 17.56
N ILE A 159 -3.11 -6.23 17.72
CA ILE A 159 -3.18 -7.64 18.18
C ILE A 159 -3.48 -7.74 19.69
N SER A 160 -3.00 -6.77 20.48
CA SER A 160 -3.13 -6.80 21.96
C SER A 160 -4.26 -5.94 22.48
N SER A 161 -4.94 -5.16 21.62
CA SER A 161 -6.08 -4.36 21.99
C SER A 161 -7.29 -5.23 22.30
N ASP A 162 -8.20 -4.63 23.05
CA ASP A 162 -9.47 -5.19 23.45
C ASP A 162 -10.06 -6.14 22.41
N LYS A 163 -10.11 -7.43 22.74
CA LYS A 163 -10.65 -8.45 21.85
C LYS A 163 -12.08 -8.13 21.40
N GLU A 164 -12.84 -7.42 22.23
CA GLU A 164 -14.19 -6.97 21.88
C GLU A 164 -14.21 -5.97 20.71
N LYS A 165 -13.13 -5.20 20.53
CA LYS A 165 -13.04 -4.18 19.46
C LYS A 165 -12.47 -4.72 18.14
N TYR A 166 -11.63 -5.75 18.21
CA TYR A 166 -10.89 -6.28 17.05
C TYR A 166 -10.93 -7.83 17.03
N ASP A 167 -12.11 -8.39 17.20
CA ASP A 167 -12.35 -9.84 17.28
C ASP A 167 -11.78 -10.61 16.09
N ASP A 168 -11.82 -9.98 14.91
CA ASP A 168 -11.33 -10.59 13.69
C ASP A 168 -9.80 -10.70 13.63
N ILE A 169 -9.05 -10.02 14.52
CA ILE A 169 -7.59 -9.97 14.49
C ILE A 169 -6.99 -10.89 15.54
N GLN A 170 -6.48 -12.04 15.12
CA GLN A 170 -5.85 -13.01 16.01
C GLN A 170 -4.32 -12.91 16.00
N TYR A 171 -3.74 -12.60 14.87
CA TYR A 171 -2.31 -12.44 14.66
C TYR A 171 -2.03 -11.43 13.55
N GLY A 172 -0.76 -11.10 13.33
CA GLY A 172 -0.37 -10.19 12.27
C GLY A 172 0.86 -10.66 11.51
N ILE A 173 1.28 -9.84 10.55
CA ILE A 173 2.47 -10.08 9.73
C ILE A 173 3.32 -8.81 9.72
N LYS A 174 4.61 -8.97 9.98
CA LYS A 174 5.65 -7.96 9.79
C LYS A 174 6.49 -8.33 8.58
N LEU A 175 6.57 -7.43 7.61
CA LEU A 175 7.46 -7.54 6.45
C LEU A 175 8.67 -6.63 6.67
N CYS A 176 9.86 -7.19 6.71
CA CYS A 176 11.09 -6.44 6.92
C CYS A 176 12.31 -7.18 6.35
N ASN A 177 13.51 -6.71 6.63
CA ASN A 177 14.76 -7.32 6.16
C ASN A 177 15.29 -8.44 7.09
N LYS A 178 14.42 -9.02 7.92
CA LYS A 178 14.75 -10.13 8.80
C LYS A 178 14.33 -11.47 8.20
N ASN A 179 14.88 -12.54 8.76
CA ASN A 179 14.50 -13.89 8.42
C ASN A 179 13.10 -14.25 8.96
N ILE A 180 12.60 -15.40 8.54
CA ILE A 180 11.32 -15.93 9.00
C ILE A 180 11.35 -16.12 10.53
N GLY A 181 10.32 -15.68 11.21
CA GLY A 181 10.16 -15.83 12.65
C GLY A 181 8.70 -15.71 13.09
N PHE A 182 8.44 -16.17 14.32
CA PHE A 182 7.16 -15.99 15.00
C PHE A 182 7.42 -15.69 16.47
N ASN A 183 6.79 -14.66 17.02
CA ASN A 183 7.00 -14.23 18.41
C ASN A 183 5.78 -14.46 19.30
N GLY A 184 4.85 -15.32 18.90
CA GLY A 184 3.60 -15.58 19.64
C GLY A 184 2.44 -14.64 19.27
N LYS A 185 2.73 -13.51 18.57
CA LYS A 185 1.71 -12.51 18.17
C LYS A 185 1.67 -12.29 16.68
N PHE A 186 2.83 -12.20 16.05
CA PHE A 186 2.91 -11.97 14.60
C PHE A 186 4.07 -12.74 13.97
N TYR A 187 3.88 -13.09 12.71
CA TYR A 187 4.93 -13.62 11.86
C TYR A 187 5.80 -12.51 11.31
N THR A 188 7.10 -12.76 11.25
CA THR A 188 8.06 -11.90 10.53
C THR A 188 8.46 -12.60 9.25
N PHE A 189 8.39 -11.91 8.12
CA PHE A 189 8.84 -12.42 6.83
C PHE A 189 9.72 -11.39 6.13
N PRO A 190 10.76 -11.84 5.38
CA PRO A 190 11.45 -10.97 4.45
C PRO A 190 10.51 -10.54 3.31
N TYR A 191 10.70 -9.34 2.79
CA TYR A 191 9.83 -8.74 1.76
C TYR A 191 9.56 -9.64 0.57
N PHE A 192 10.60 -10.36 0.08
CA PHE A 192 10.46 -11.22 -1.08
C PHE A 192 9.50 -12.39 -0.86
N LEU A 193 9.16 -12.73 0.37
CA LEU A 193 8.16 -13.76 0.65
C LEU A 193 6.72 -13.25 0.57
N THR A 194 6.52 -11.95 0.36
CA THR A 194 5.19 -11.37 0.20
C THR A 194 4.39 -12.09 -0.89
N PHE A 195 5.02 -12.50 -1.99
CA PHE A 195 4.35 -13.21 -3.08
C PHE A 195 3.82 -14.61 -2.69
N LEU A 196 4.24 -15.15 -1.57
CA LEU A 196 3.77 -16.43 -1.03
C LEU A 196 2.70 -16.29 0.05
N LEU A 197 2.35 -15.06 0.48
CA LEU A 197 1.42 -14.87 1.59
C LEU A 197 0.08 -15.56 1.34
N ARG A 198 -0.46 -15.50 0.13
CA ARG A 198 -1.73 -16.17 -0.18
C ARG A 198 -1.66 -17.68 -0.02
N ARG A 199 -0.53 -18.30 -0.33
CA ARG A 199 -0.30 -19.72 -0.12
C ARG A 199 -0.17 -20.06 1.36
N PHE A 200 0.51 -19.21 2.12
CA PHE A 200 0.66 -19.34 3.57
C PHE A 200 -0.69 -19.24 4.29
N LEU A 201 -1.54 -18.29 3.91
CA LEU A 201 -2.82 -18.00 4.53
C LEU A 201 -3.97 -18.95 4.11
N LYS A 202 -3.77 -19.78 3.10
CA LYS A 202 -4.74 -20.79 2.66
C LYS A 202 -4.57 -22.16 3.35
N ARG A 203 -3.62 -22.24 4.28
CA ARG A 203 -3.44 -23.44 5.10
C ARG A 203 -4.42 -23.42 6.27
#